data_16bc3cbcdb81ec1b2c8f8d1a35dbbb8b
#
_entry.id   16bc3cbcdb81ec1b2c8f8d1a35dbbb8b
#
_cell.length_a   1.000
_cell.length_b   1.000
_cell.length_c   1.000
_cell.angle_alpha   90.00
_cell.angle_beta   90.00
_cell.angle_gamma   90.00
#
_symmetry.space_group_name_H-M   'P 1'
#
loop_
_entity.id
_entity.type
_entity.pdbx_description
1 polymer ?
#
loop_
_entity_poly.entity_id
_entity_poly.type
_entity_poly.pdbx_seq_one_letter_code
_entity_poly.pdbx_strand_id
1 'polypeptide(L)'
;IPLRLVGSEMCIRDRNMDEVDKMRSSQLANTASPEIQERFKRAKKLLLKLNAMSGYEEECRSVLEELIPGIPASATICPPFCCDHGDGIRLGEHVFINSNCTFLDGGYITVGAYTLIGPCVQIYTPQHPFDYLERRVEQEYAYPVTIGEDCWIGGGVVICPGVTIGDRCIIGAGSVVTKDIPSDCVAVGNPAKVIRQNDIKK
;
A
#
# COMPACT_ATOMS: atom_id res chain seq x y z
N ILE A 1 21.27 18.40 39.98
CA ILE A 1 20.09 18.10 39.17
C ILE A 1 20.47 17.03 38.19
N PRO A 2 19.88 15.82 38.25
CA PRO A 2 20.34 14.70 37.46
C PRO A 2 19.77 14.75 36.05
N LEU A 3 20.63 14.95 35.06
CA LEU A 3 20.40 14.70 33.65
C LEU A 3 20.87 13.26 33.33
N ARG A 4 20.04 12.28 33.64
CA ARG A 4 20.24 10.89 33.21
C ARG A 4 18.94 10.13 33.28
N LEU A 5 18.10 10.23 32.23
CA LEU A 5 16.96 9.28 32.02
C LEU A 5 16.34 9.35 30.59
N VAL A 6 17.04 9.92 29.60
CA VAL A 6 16.48 10.00 28.24
C VAL A 6 17.08 8.93 27.29
N GLY A 7 18.22 8.33 27.66
CA GLY A 7 18.90 7.35 26.78
C GLY A 7 18.51 5.88 26.99
N SER A 8 17.88 5.52 28.13
CA SER A 8 17.62 4.11 28.46
C SER A 8 16.25 3.60 27.97
N GLU A 9 15.27 4.46 27.88
CA GLU A 9 13.91 4.04 27.40
C GLU A 9 13.87 3.89 25.89
N MET A 10 14.60 4.70 25.13
CA MET A 10 14.72 4.54 23.68
C MET A 10 15.45 3.26 23.30
N CYS A 11 16.51 2.87 24.04
CA CYS A 11 17.23 1.62 23.81
C CYS A 11 16.48 0.35 24.25
N ILE A 12 15.44 0.45 25.08
CA ILE A 12 14.65 -0.70 25.54
C ILE A 12 13.50 -0.98 24.57
N ARG A 13 12.95 0.04 23.90
CA ARG A 13 11.92 -0.12 22.85
C ARG A 13 12.47 -0.83 21.61
N ASP A 14 13.72 -0.54 21.22
CA ASP A 14 14.34 -1.13 20.03
C ASP A 14 14.72 -2.61 20.18
N ARG A 15 14.76 -3.14 21.40
CA ARG A 15 15.17 -4.53 21.65
C ARG A 15 14.05 -5.57 21.60
N ASN A 16 12.79 -5.16 21.45
CA ASN A 16 11.64 -6.08 21.45
C ASN A 16 10.67 -5.86 20.29
N MET A 17 11.06 -5.10 19.25
CA MET A 17 10.20 -4.93 18.09
C MET A 17 10.34 -6.16 17.20
N ASP A 18 9.22 -6.83 16.88
CA ASP A 18 9.23 -7.94 15.93
C ASP A 18 9.49 -7.45 14.50
N GLU A 19 9.79 -8.37 13.58
CA GLU A 19 10.16 -8.00 12.20
C GLU A 19 8.99 -7.38 11.42
N VAL A 20 7.76 -7.72 11.79
CA VAL A 20 6.55 -7.10 11.21
C VAL A 20 6.43 -5.65 11.66
N ASP A 21 6.66 -5.38 12.96
CA ASP A 21 6.61 -4.02 13.50
C ASP A 21 7.73 -3.15 12.90
N LYS A 22 8.93 -3.69 12.71
CA LYS A 22 10.01 -3.00 12.00
C LYS A 22 9.58 -2.63 10.58
N MET A 23 9.07 -3.59 9.82
CA MET A 23 8.59 -3.38 8.46
C MET A 23 7.49 -2.31 8.42
N ARG A 24 6.51 -2.37 9.34
CA ARG A 24 5.39 -1.41 9.42
C ARG A 24 5.81 -0.01 9.88
N SER A 25 6.95 0.12 10.55
CA SER A 25 7.53 1.40 11.01
C SER A 25 8.66 1.92 10.12
N SER A 26 8.80 1.40 8.91
CA SER A 26 9.81 1.80 7.93
C SER A 26 11.27 1.58 8.40
N GLN A 27 11.46 0.57 9.25
CA GLN A 27 12.79 0.10 9.63
C GLN A 27 13.20 -1.09 8.74
N LEU A 28 14.50 -1.36 8.70
CA LEU A 28 15.01 -2.52 7.97
C LEU A 28 14.56 -3.80 8.66
N ALA A 29 13.77 -4.60 7.96
CA ALA A 29 13.18 -5.84 8.45
C ALA A 29 13.76 -7.06 7.73
N ASN A 30 13.96 -8.14 8.47
CA ASN A 30 14.33 -9.43 7.91
C ASN A 30 13.09 -10.12 7.33
N THR A 31 12.97 -10.12 6.01
CA THR A 31 11.80 -10.71 5.31
C THR A 31 11.77 -12.23 5.36
N ALA A 32 12.87 -12.89 5.71
CA ALA A 32 12.91 -14.34 5.97
C ALA A 32 12.38 -14.73 7.35
N SER A 33 12.01 -13.78 8.20
CA SER A 33 11.50 -14.09 9.54
C SER A 33 10.24 -14.95 9.48
N PRO A 34 10.04 -15.87 10.43
CA PRO A 34 8.85 -16.75 10.44
C PRO A 34 7.54 -15.97 10.41
N GLU A 35 7.46 -14.85 11.12
CA GLU A 35 6.27 -14.02 11.25
C GLU A 35 5.86 -13.40 9.90
N ILE A 36 6.81 -12.85 9.15
CA ILE A 36 6.57 -12.26 7.82
C ILE A 36 6.23 -13.37 6.83
N GLN A 37 6.95 -14.49 6.85
CA GLN A 37 6.71 -15.62 5.97
C GLN A 37 5.33 -16.26 6.18
N GLU A 38 4.83 -16.34 7.42
CA GLU A 38 3.50 -16.86 7.71
C GLU A 38 2.40 -15.96 7.15
N ARG A 39 2.53 -14.62 7.31
CA ARG A 39 1.61 -13.64 6.73
C ARG A 39 1.58 -13.73 5.20
N PHE A 40 2.74 -13.84 4.58
CA PHE A 40 2.87 -14.00 3.14
C PHE A 40 2.16 -15.28 2.65
N LYS A 41 2.41 -16.42 3.31
CA LYS A 41 1.76 -17.71 2.96
C LYS A 41 0.25 -17.64 3.13
N ARG A 42 -0.23 -17.00 4.22
CA ARG A 42 -1.67 -16.77 4.45
C ARG A 42 -2.28 -15.97 3.29
N ALA A 43 -1.69 -14.84 2.92
CA ALA A 43 -2.17 -13.99 1.83
C ALA A 43 -2.19 -14.75 0.50
N LYS A 44 -1.11 -15.47 0.16
CA LYS A 44 -1.06 -16.27 -1.08
C LYS A 44 -2.17 -17.32 -1.16
N LYS A 45 -2.49 -17.99 -0.05
CA LYS A 45 -3.60 -18.97 0.00
C LYS A 45 -4.96 -18.29 -0.24
N LEU A 46 -5.19 -17.11 0.32
CA LEU A 46 -6.43 -16.35 0.13
C LEU A 46 -6.53 -15.78 -1.29
N LEU A 47 -5.44 -15.27 -1.83
CA LEU A 47 -5.37 -14.76 -3.21
C LEU A 47 -5.65 -15.86 -4.24
N LEU A 48 -5.19 -17.08 -4.02
CA LEU A 48 -5.53 -18.22 -4.91
C LEU A 48 -7.03 -18.47 -4.94
N LYS A 49 -7.72 -18.39 -3.78
CA LYS A 49 -9.17 -18.52 -3.72
C LYS A 49 -9.87 -17.34 -4.40
N LEU A 50 -9.49 -16.11 -4.04
CA LEU A 50 -10.07 -14.88 -4.58
C LEU A 50 -9.98 -14.83 -6.11
N ASN A 51 -8.81 -15.11 -6.64
CA ASN A 51 -8.52 -14.99 -8.07
C ASN A 51 -9.09 -16.13 -8.93
N ALA A 52 -9.64 -17.17 -8.29
CA ALA A 52 -10.41 -18.22 -8.96
C ALA A 52 -11.91 -17.86 -9.12
N MET A 53 -12.36 -16.74 -8.54
CA MET A 53 -13.75 -16.27 -8.57
C MET A 53 -13.92 -15.14 -9.59
N SER A 54 -15.17 -14.94 -10.07
CA SER A 54 -15.49 -13.83 -10.99
C SER A 54 -15.61 -12.49 -10.28
N GLY A 55 -15.67 -12.48 -8.93
CA GLY A 55 -15.87 -11.29 -8.12
C GLY A 55 -17.33 -10.99 -7.75
N TYR A 56 -18.29 -11.77 -8.28
CA TYR A 56 -19.71 -11.61 -8.00
C TYR A 56 -20.28 -12.63 -7.00
N GLU A 57 -19.48 -13.61 -6.61
CA GLU A 57 -19.87 -14.63 -5.65
C GLU A 57 -19.90 -14.06 -4.22
N GLU A 58 -20.87 -14.49 -3.40
CA GLU A 58 -20.94 -14.11 -1.98
C GLU A 58 -19.67 -14.53 -1.21
N GLU A 59 -19.06 -15.66 -1.60
CA GLU A 59 -17.82 -16.15 -1.01
C GLU A 59 -16.64 -15.19 -1.24
N CYS A 60 -16.64 -14.42 -2.33
CA CYS A 60 -15.61 -13.44 -2.64
C CYS A 60 -15.48 -12.41 -1.50
N ARG A 61 -16.62 -11.95 -0.93
CA ARG A 61 -16.62 -10.98 0.15
C ARG A 61 -15.96 -11.53 1.42
N SER A 62 -16.28 -12.76 1.81
CA SER A 62 -15.69 -13.38 3.00
C SER A 62 -14.18 -13.60 2.86
N VAL A 63 -13.71 -13.95 1.66
CA VAL A 63 -12.27 -14.08 1.38
C VAL A 63 -11.57 -12.71 1.44
N LEU A 64 -12.20 -11.65 0.95
CA LEU A 64 -11.67 -10.29 1.05
C LEU A 64 -11.59 -9.79 2.50
N GLU A 65 -12.59 -10.08 3.34
CA GLU A 65 -12.58 -9.72 4.77
C GLU A 65 -11.50 -10.47 5.55
N GLU A 66 -11.25 -11.73 5.18
CA GLU A 66 -10.13 -12.48 5.75
C GLU A 66 -8.77 -11.95 5.27
N LEU A 67 -8.64 -11.56 3.99
CA LEU A 67 -7.40 -11.04 3.39
C LEU A 67 -7.06 -9.64 3.92
N ILE A 68 -8.05 -8.75 3.92
CA ILE A 68 -7.94 -7.32 4.29
C ILE A 68 -8.86 -7.06 5.49
N PRO A 69 -8.39 -7.31 6.71
CA PRO A 69 -9.19 -7.11 7.91
C PRO A 69 -9.70 -5.66 8.03
N GLY A 70 -11.02 -5.51 8.23
CA GLY A 70 -11.65 -4.20 8.34
C GLY A 70 -11.95 -3.51 7.01
N ILE A 71 -11.90 -4.21 5.88
CA ILE A 71 -12.36 -3.68 4.59
C ILE A 71 -13.83 -3.26 4.68
N PRO A 72 -14.21 -2.00 4.34
CA PRO A 72 -15.59 -1.53 4.39
C PRO A 72 -16.51 -2.37 3.49
N ALA A 73 -17.75 -2.57 3.92
CA ALA A 73 -18.75 -3.32 3.14
C ALA A 73 -19.01 -2.71 1.75
N SER A 74 -18.86 -1.39 1.63
CA SER A 74 -19.02 -0.64 0.40
C SER A 74 -17.81 -0.65 -0.54
N ALA A 75 -16.62 -1.11 -0.06
CA ALA A 75 -15.43 -1.20 -0.89
C ALA A 75 -15.47 -2.43 -1.81
N THR A 76 -15.00 -2.27 -3.04
CA THR A 76 -14.97 -3.30 -4.08
C THR A 76 -13.56 -3.53 -4.59
N ILE A 77 -13.16 -4.78 -4.69
CA ILE A 77 -11.92 -5.20 -5.36
C ILE A 77 -12.28 -6.23 -6.43
N CYS A 78 -11.94 -5.93 -7.68
CA CYS A 78 -12.18 -6.83 -8.81
C CYS A 78 -10.99 -7.80 -8.98
N PRO A 79 -11.20 -9.11 -8.92
CA PRO A 79 -10.17 -10.08 -9.26
C PRO A 79 -9.78 -9.99 -10.76
N PRO A 80 -8.56 -10.48 -11.13
CA PRO A 80 -7.51 -10.88 -10.23
C PRO A 80 -6.86 -9.70 -9.51
N PHE A 81 -6.47 -9.92 -8.24
CA PHE A 81 -5.78 -8.96 -7.38
C PHE A 81 -4.54 -9.61 -6.78
N CYS A 82 -3.49 -8.85 -6.51
CA CYS A 82 -2.26 -9.32 -5.87
C CYS A 82 -1.86 -8.41 -4.72
N CYS A 83 -1.41 -9.02 -3.62
CA CYS A 83 -0.76 -8.31 -2.52
C CYS A 83 0.28 -9.22 -1.83
N ASP A 84 1.08 -8.68 -0.93
CA ASP A 84 2.04 -9.45 -0.13
C ASP A 84 1.39 -10.05 1.11
N HIS A 85 0.72 -9.23 1.90
CA HIS A 85 0.15 -9.63 3.21
C HIS A 85 -1.36 -9.41 3.31
N GLY A 86 -1.88 -8.36 2.67
CA GLY A 86 -3.28 -7.94 2.69
C GLY A 86 -3.65 -7.14 3.94
N ASP A 87 -3.11 -7.49 5.11
CA ASP A 87 -3.40 -6.83 6.38
C ASP A 87 -2.69 -5.47 6.56
N GLY A 88 -1.88 -5.06 5.60
CA GLY A 88 -1.33 -3.71 5.47
C GLY A 88 -2.17 -2.76 4.64
N ILE A 89 -3.24 -3.26 4.01
CA ILE A 89 -4.12 -2.47 3.15
C ILE A 89 -5.27 -1.89 3.99
N ARG A 90 -5.50 -0.60 3.89
CA ARG A 90 -6.56 0.15 4.57
C ARG A 90 -7.37 0.92 3.55
N LEU A 91 -8.63 0.58 3.40
CA LEU A 91 -9.52 1.19 2.43
C LEU A 91 -10.62 1.99 3.14
N GLY A 92 -10.96 3.15 2.58
CA GLY A 92 -12.13 3.93 2.97
C GLY A 92 -13.43 3.38 2.34
N GLU A 93 -14.55 3.97 2.73
CA GLU A 93 -15.86 3.64 2.18
C GLU A 93 -15.90 3.92 0.66
N HIS A 94 -16.63 3.09 -0.08
CA HIS A 94 -16.86 3.24 -1.51
C HIS A 94 -15.60 3.27 -2.39
N VAL A 95 -14.45 2.76 -1.88
CA VAL A 95 -13.27 2.57 -2.72
C VAL A 95 -13.55 1.49 -3.75
N PHE A 96 -13.17 1.76 -5.01
CA PHE A 96 -13.24 0.79 -6.10
C PHE A 96 -11.85 0.51 -6.65
N ILE A 97 -11.44 -0.76 -6.64
CA ILE A 97 -10.18 -1.25 -7.20
C ILE A 97 -10.49 -2.19 -8.36
N ASN A 98 -10.08 -1.79 -9.57
CA ASN A 98 -10.28 -2.57 -10.78
C ASN A 98 -9.30 -3.77 -10.85
N SER A 99 -9.51 -4.64 -11.82
CA SER A 99 -8.77 -5.90 -11.97
C SER A 99 -7.27 -5.73 -12.29
N ASN A 100 -6.51 -6.78 -12.01
CA ASN A 100 -5.06 -6.88 -12.24
C ASN A 100 -4.22 -5.86 -11.45
N CYS A 101 -4.72 -5.35 -10.33
CA CYS A 101 -3.95 -4.48 -9.46
C CYS A 101 -3.00 -5.26 -8.54
N THR A 102 -1.85 -4.65 -8.24
CA THR A 102 -0.81 -5.23 -7.37
C THR A 102 -0.44 -4.25 -6.28
N PHE A 103 -0.69 -4.62 -5.02
CA PHE A 103 -0.40 -3.82 -3.84
C PHE A 103 0.61 -4.54 -2.96
N LEU A 104 1.89 -4.15 -3.04
CA LEU A 104 2.94 -4.71 -2.19
C LEU A 104 2.91 -4.00 -0.84
N ASP A 105 2.16 -4.58 0.09
CA ASP A 105 1.79 -3.97 1.36
C ASP A 105 2.70 -4.38 2.54
N GLY A 106 4.02 -4.45 2.31
CA GLY A 106 5.00 -4.54 3.40
C GLY A 106 4.81 -3.38 4.39
N GLY A 107 4.80 -2.13 3.94
CA GLY A 107 4.30 -0.96 4.64
C GLY A 107 2.78 -0.80 4.49
N TYR A 108 2.19 0.16 5.19
CA TYR A 108 0.76 0.42 5.03
C TYR A 108 0.45 1.08 3.69
N ILE A 109 -0.63 0.62 3.04
CA ILE A 109 -1.26 1.27 1.89
C ILE A 109 -2.62 1.77 2.36
N THR A 110 -2.81 3.08 2.38
CA THR A 110 -4.08 3.71 2.77
C THR A 110 -4.71 4.36 1.57
N VAL A 111 -5.99 4.07 1.31
CA VAL A 111 -6.76 4.67 0.22
C VAL A 111 -8.02 5.30 0.81
N GLY A 112 -8.18 6.59 0.63
CA GLY A 112 -9.31 7.38 1.12
C GLY A 112 -10.63 7.03 0.43
N ALA A 113 -11.74 7.40 1.06
CA ALA A 113 -13.08 7.09 0.61
C ALA A 113 -13.36 7.62 -0.82
N TYR A 114 -14.28 6.96 -1.53
CA TYR A 114 -14.72 7.31 -2.89
C TYR A 114 -13.60 7.35 -3.95
N THR A 115 -12.42 6.83 -3.66
CA THR A 115 -11.31 6.76 -4.61
C THR A 115 -11.48 5.61 -5.59
N LEU A 116 -11.29 5.91 -6.88
CA LEU A 116 -11.40 4.97 -7.99
C LEU A 116 -10.00 4.60 -8.51
N ILE A 117 -9.68 3.32 -8.48
CA ILE A 117 -8.40 2.79 -8.97
C ILE A 117 -8.64 1.96 -10.23
N GLY A 118 -8.04 2.40 -11.33
CA GLY A 118 -8.12 1.75 -12.64
C GLY A 118 -7.39 0.41 -12.69
N PRO A 119 -7.56 -0.35 -13.79
CA PRO A 119 -6.94 -1.67 -13.91
C PRO A 119 -5.41 -1.58 -13.98
N CYS A 120 -4.74 -2.67 -13.58
CA CYS A 120 -3.29 -2.80 -13.64
C CYS A 120 -2.50 -1.75 -12.85
N VAL A 121 -3.11 -1.10 -11.86
CA VAL A 121 -2.41 -0.16 -10.96
C VAL A 121 -1.50 -0.94 -10.01
N GLN A 122 -0.31 -0.41 -9.79
CA GLN A 122 0.71 -1.01 -8.95
C GLN A 122 1.09 -0.03 -7.84
N ILE A 123 0.99 -0.44 -6.59
CA ILE A 123 1.38 0.34 -5.42
C ILE A 123 2.46 -0.42 -4.68
N TYR A 124 3.62 0.19 -4.52
CA TYR A 124 4.78 -0.43 -3.90
C TYR A 124 5.15 0.29 -2.62
N THR A 125 5.20 -0.42 -1.51
CA THR A 125 5.78 0.08 -0.26
C THR A 125 7.20 -0.43 -0.02
N PRO A 126 7.59 -1.63 -0.52
CA PRO A 126 8.93 -2.17 -0.27
C PRO A 126 10.03 -1.41 -1.01
N GLN A 127 11.17 -1.30 -0.35
CA GLN A 127 12.42 -0.77 -0.90
C GLN A 127 13.60 -1.57 -0.39
N HIS A 128 14.32 -2.20 -1.28
CA HIS A 128 15.58 -2.86 -0.93
C HIS A 128 16.69 -1.85 -0.63
N PRO A 129 17.70 -2.21 0.19
CA PRO A 129 18.88 -1.39 0.40
C PRO A 129 19.55 -0.99 -0.92
N PHE A 130 20.01 0.27 -1.01
CA PHE A 130 20.72 0.74 -2.21
C PHE A 130 22.10 0.12 -2.34
N ASP A 131 22.77 -0.17 -1.21
CA ASP A 131 24.01 -0.95 -1.24
C ASP A 131 23.72 -2.38 -1.73
N TYR A 132 24.40 -2.76 -2.80
CA TYR A 132 24.20 -4.05 -3.43
C TYR A 132 24.67 -5.22 -2.54
N LEU A 133 25.60 -5.00 -1.60
CA LEU A 133 26.05 -6.02 -0.65
C LEU A 133 24.99 -6.25 0.43
N GLU A 134 24.39 -5.18 0.95
CA GLU A 134 23.27 -5.27 1.90
C GLU A 134 22.05 -5.92 1.25
N ARG A 135 21.79 -5.63 -0.05
CA ARG A 135 20.67 -6.20 -0.80
C ARG A 135 20.76 -7.70 -1.07
N ARG A 136 21.93 -8.32 -0.87
CA ARG A 136 22.11 -9.78 -0.96
C ARG A 136 21.46 -10.53 0.19
N VAL A 137 21.17 -9.84 1.29
CA VAL A 137 20.48 -10.40 2.46
C VAL A 137 18.97 -10.21 2.26
N GLU A 138 18.18 -11.17 2.73
CA GLU A 138 16.71 -11.12 2.66
C GLU A 138 16.18 -10.08 3.66
N GLN A 139 16.27 -8.82 3.29
CA GLN A 139 15.83 -7.67 4.09
C GLN A 139 15.35 -6.53 3.20
N GLU A 140 14.43 -5.75 3.73
CA GLU A 140 13.90 -4.57 3.06
C GLU A 140 13.36 -3.53 4.04
N TYR A 141 13.28 -2.30 3.56
CA TYR A 141 12.46 -1.26 4.16
C TYR A 141 11.06 -1.30 3.55
N ALA A 142 10.05 -0.77 4.24
CA ALA A 142 8.75 -0.55 3.64
C ALA A 142 8.22 0.83 4.02
N TYR A 143 8.04 1.69 3.02
CA TYR A 143 7.57 3.06 3.22
C TYR A 143 6.09 3.16 2.87
N PRO A 144 5.24 3.66 3.77
CA PRO A 144 3.80 3.69 3.56
C PRO A 144 3.42 4.55 2.36
N VAL A 145 2.36 4.16 1.67
CA VAL A 145 1.75 4.93 0.60
C VAL A 145 0.36 5.36 1.03
N THR A 146 0.03 6.63 0.80
CA THR A 146 -1.29 7.18 1.11
C THR A 146 -1.89 7.81 -0.13
N ILE A 147 -3.15 7.48 -0.42
CA ILE A 147 -3.97 8.11 -1.45
C ILE A 147 -5.19 8.71 -0.74
N GLY A 148 -5.44 9.98 -0.95
CA GLY A 148 -6.54 10.72 -0.35
C GLY A 148 -7.93 10.27 -0.84
N GLU A 149 -8.94 11.03 -0.46
CA GLU A 149 -10.34 10.81 -0.83
C GLU A 149 -10.65 11.36 -2.23
N ASP A 150 -11.71 10.82 -2.86
CA ASP A 150 -12.22 11.29 -4.17
C ASP A 150 -11.16 11.34 -5.28
N CYS A 151 -10.15 10.48 -5.23
CA CYS A 151 -9.12 10.40 -6.25
C CYS A 151 -9.54 9.49 -7.42
N TRP A 152 -8.99 9.78 -8.59
CA TRP A 152 -9.04 8.88 -9.75
C TRP A 152 -7.62 8.52 -10.18
N ILE A 153 -7.25 7.26 -9.96
CA ILE A 153 -5.97 6.69 -10.38
C ILE A 153 -6.18 5.94 -11.69
N GLY A 154 -5.62 6.43 -12.77
CA GLY A 154 -5.74 5.85 -14.11
C GLY A 154 -5.10 4.47 -14.21
N GLY A 155 -5.54 3.69 -15.19
CA GLY A 155 -5.02 2.34 -15.40
C GLY A 155 -3.50 2.30 -15.66
N GLY A 156 -2.83 1.28 -15.14
CA GLY A 156 -1.39 1.07 -15.31
C GLY A 156 -0.50 2.09 -14.57
N VAL A 157 -1.04 2.88 -13.66
CA VAL A 157 -0.26 3.79 -12.81
C VAL A 157 0.60 2.98 -11.84
N VAL A 158 1.85 3.43 -11.65
CA VAL A 158 2.77 2.90 -10.65
C VAL A 158 2.98 3.97 -9.58
N ILE A 159 2.79 3.61 -8.30
CA ILE A 159 3.03 4.49 -7.16
C ILE A 159 4.21 3.93 -6.36
N CYS A 160 5.26 4.75 -6.22
CA CYS A 160 6.51 4.37 -5.56
C CYS A 160 6.42 4.46 -4.03
N PRO A 161 7.33 3.78 -3.30
CA PRO A 161 7.36 3.79 -1.84
C PRO A 161 7.40 5.20 -1.23
N GLY A 162 6.64 5.40 -0.15
CA GLY A 162 6.64 6.64 0.62
C GLY A 162 5.82 7.78 0.03
N VAL A 163 5.14 7.57 -1.10
CA VAL A 163 4.37 8.64 -1.77
C VAL A 163 3.04 8.89 -1.08
N THR A 164 2.71 10.18 -0.95
CA THR A 164 1.38 10.67 -0.58
C THR A 164 0.73 11.39 -1.76
N ILE A 165 -0.47 10.94 -2.15
CA ILE A 165 -1.35 11.64 -3.10
C ILE A 165 -2.49 12.25 -2.29
N GLY A 166 -2.64 13.56 -2.36
CA GLY A 166 -3.70 14.30 -1.67
C GLY A 166 -5.08 14.01 -2.24
N ASP A 167 -6.11 14.62 -1.64
CA ASP A 167 -7.50 14.40 -2.03
C ASP A 167 -7.84 14.95 -3.41
N ARG A 168 -8.86 14.39 -4.05
CA ARG A 168 -9.44 14.87 -5.31
C ARG A 168 -8.43 14.99 -6.45
N CYS A 169 -7.39 14.16 -6.40
CA CYS A 169 -6.37 14.09 -7.44
C CYS A 169 -6.79 13.19 -8.60
N ILE A 170 -6.34 13.53 -9.80
CA ILE A 170 -6.43 12.65 -10.97
C ILE A 170 -5.01 12.31 -11.41
N ILE A 171 -4.68 11.03 -11.43
CA ILE A 171 -3.40 10.52 -11.94
C ILE A 171 -3.66 9.87 -13.29
N GLY A 172 -3.10 10.43 -14.36
CA GLY A 172 -3.30 9.92 -15.72
C GLY A 172 -2.72 8.53 -15.93
N ALA A 173 -3.39 7.74 -16.77
CA ALA A 173 -2.99 6.34 -17.04
C ALA A 173 -1.52 6.21 -17.46
N GLY A 174 -0.87 5.13 -17.01
CA GLY A 174 0.54 4.82 -17.30
C GLY A 174 1.56 5.74 -16.62
N SER A 175 1.13 6.59 -15.67
CA SER A 175 2.05 7.47 -14.93
C SER A 175 2.83 6.70 -13.87
N VAL A 176 4.04 7.19 -13.54
CA VAL A 176 4.88 6.70 -12.45
C VAL A 176 5.03 7.80 -11.40
N VAL A 177 4.35 7.65 -10.26
CA VAL A 177 4.35 8.65 -9.19
C VAL A 177 5.52 8.37 -8.25
N THR A 178 6.52 9.24 -8.28
CA THR A 178 7.76 9.10 -7.51
C THR A 178 7.90 10.16 -6.41
N LYS A 179 6.95 11.09 -6.30
CA LYS A 179 6.92 12.19 -5.32
C LYS A 179 5.48 12.49 -4.95
N ASP A 180 5.29 13.11 -3.81
CA ASP A 180 3.98 13.54 -3.34
C ASP A 180 3.27 14.44 -4.34
N ILE A 181 1.94 14.26 -4.44
CA ILE A 181 1.04 15.07 -5.25
C ILE A 181 0.10 15.82 -4.30
N PRO A 182 0.09 17.17 -4.34
CA PRO A 182 -0.86 17.96 -3.54
C PRO A 182 -2.31 17.67 -3.92
N SER A 183 -3.25 17.92 -2.99
CA SER A 183 -4.69 17.82 -3.27
C SER A 183 -5.11 18.69 -4.45
N ASP A 184 -6.24 18.32 -5.07
CA ASP A 184 -6.86 19.07 -6.16
C ASP A 184 -5.97 19.21 -7.41
N CYS A 185 -5.15 18.21 -7.72
CA CYS A 185 -4.22 18.21 -8.84
C CYS A 185 -4.51 17.15 -9.89
N VAL A 186 -4.17 17.47 -11.15
CA VAL A 186 -4.03 16.48 -12.23
C VAL A 186 -2.55 16.29 -12.51
N ALA A 187 -2.06 15.05 -12.36
CA ALA A 187 -0.67 14.69 -12.60
C ALA A 187 -0.56 13.56 -13.63
N VAL A 188 0.45 13.63 -14.51
CA VAL A 188 0.67 12.66 -15.58
C VAL A 188 2.16 12.45 -15.86
N GLY A 189 2.51 11.33 -16.44
CA GLY A 189 3.82 11.05 -17.03
C GLY A 189 4.72 10.16 -16.17
N ASN A 190 5.93 9.93 -16.66
CA ASN A 190 6.98 9.17 -16.00
C ASN A 190 8.29 9.98 -16.00
N PRO A 191 8.74 10.55 -14.87
CA PRO A 191 8.00 10.62 -13.62
C PRO A 191 6.76 11.53 -13.72
N ALA A 192 5.73 11.26 -12.92
CA ALA A 192 4.51 12.04 -12.89
C ALA A 192 4.77 13.47 -12.42
N LYS A 193 4.14 14.43 -13.10
CA LYS A 193 4.21 15.86 -12.77
C LYS A 193 2.82 16.45 -12.77
N VAL A 194 2.55 17.34 -11.84
CA VAL A 194 1.33 18.15 -11.85
C VAL A 194 1.31 19.01 -13.10
N ILE A 195 0.26 18.89 -13.91
CA ILE A 195 0.07 19.65 -15.15
C ILE A 195 -0.99 20.74 -15.03
N ARG A 196 -1.91 20.60 -14.08
CA ARG A 196 -2.94 21.61 -13.78
C ARG A 196 -3.62 21.32 -12.44
N GLN A 197 -4.35 22.29 -11.94
CA GLN A 197 -5.31 22.08 -10.86
C GLN A 197 -6.53 21.31 -11.39
N ASN A 198 -7.13 20.53 -10.50
CA ASN A 198 -8.42 19.86 -10.75
C ASN A 198 -9.54 20.81 -10.30
N ASP A 199 -9.92 21.74 -11.18
CA ASP A 199 -10.92 22.76 -10.89
C ASP A 199 -12.29 22.11 -10.73
N ILE A 200 -12.69 21.85 -9.49
CA ILE A 200 -14.04 21.38 -9.17
C ILE A 200 -14.97 22.60 -9.26
N LYS A 201 -15.75 22.69 -10.33
CA LYS A 201 -16.87 23.64 -10.37
C LYS A 201 -17.89 23.20 -9.32
N LYS A 202 -18.00 23.99 -8.25
CA LYS A 202 -19.07 23.89 -7.25
C LYS A 202 -20.41 24.27 -7.86
#